data_18d77db5558cea95443d0002908feda2
#
_entry.id   18d77db5558cea95443d0002908feda2
#
_cell.length_a   1.000
_cell.length_b   1.000
_cell.length_c   1.000
_cell.angle_alpha   90.00
_cell.angle_beta   90.00
_cell.angle_gamma   90.00
#
_symmetry.space_group_name_H-M   'P 1'
#
loop_
_entity.id
_entity.type
_entity.pdbx_description
1 polymer ?
#
loop_
_entity_poly.entity_id
_entity_poly.type
_entity_poly.pdbx_seq_one_letter_code
_entity_poly.pdbx_strand_id
1 'polypeptide(L)'
;MSQKLSFFRYFHLMAIAVFLLFSVAFFGFSFYNIKHKFYSDVAALKESYFQTQKELLQKEVNRFIEEIDQKRRSAYANTQRLVRARVDEAYNVAVHIYEENKDKHSPSQIQERIIQTLRMLRYEHNKGYFFILDLNGTAMLLTNHPEMEGKTLLNVHNIEGRCIAKGMIDIAQTMSEGYYEYLWSKPFEEADNHKKISYVKRFEPFDWLIGTGYYVEDSETQIRQEILADERRFHFDDQQDGYVFIGTWEGFSLSYPAPNRNMYDTQDAQGKRVVQELIQTAKSGGGFIEYVMPPLKNEKALPKLSYVRAYPDWRWYVGAGVYVDKI
;
A
#
# COMPACT_ATOMS: atom_id res chain seq x y z
N MET A 1 -3.57 61.01 -81.49
CA MET A 1 -4.54 60.18 -80.71
C MET A 1 -3.94 58.87 -80.23
N SER A 2 -2.93 58.33 -80.90
CA SER A 2 -2.31 56.98 -80.58
C SER A 2 -1.45 56.92 -79.28
N GLN A 3 -0.75 58.01 -78.93
CA GLN A 3 0.10 58.07 -77.74
C GLN A 3 -0.64 58.08 -76.41
N LYS A 4 -1.83 58.72 -76.34
CA LYS A 4 -2.68 58.70 -75.11
C LYS A 4 -3.30 57.31 -74.86
N LEU A 5 -3.63 56.56 -75.88
CA LEU A 5 -4.12 55.15 -75.72
C LEU A 5 -3.03 54.16 -75.21
N SER A 6 -1.77 54.39 -75.61
CA SER A 6 -0.62 53.63 -75.13
C SER A 6 -0.32 53.87 -73.66
N PHE A 7 -0.34 55.11 -73.20
CA PHE A 7 -0.17 55.50 -71.81
C PHE A 7 -1.21 54.90 -70.83
N PHE A 8 -2.49 54.94 -71.25
CA PHE A 8 -3.58 54.34 -70.48
C PHE A 8 -3.43 52.83 -70.33
N ARG A 9 -2.98 52.14 -71.41
CA ARG A 9 -2.74 50.67 -71.34
C ARG A 9 -1.56 50.33 -70.40
N TYR A 10 -0.47 51.05 -70.42
CA TYR A 10 0.67 50.82 -69.53
C TYR A 10 0.30 51.11 -68.04
N PHE A 11 -0.49 52.14 -67.80
CA PHE A 11 -0.98 52.46 -66.48
C PHE A 11 -1.88 51.37 -65.92
N HIS A 12 -2.82 50.84 -66.71
CA HIS A 12 -3.65 49.74 -66.29
C HIS A 12 -2.86 48.44 -66.07
N LEU A 13 -1.91 48.13 -66.93
CA LEU A 13 -1.03 46.96 -66.71
C LEU A 13 -0.18 47.09 -65.45
N MET A 14 0.35 48.27 -65.17
CA MET A 14 1.10 48.50 -63.94
C MET A 14 0.22 48.45 -62.69
N ALA A 15 -1.02 48.98 -62.73
CA ALA A 15 -1.95 48.87 -61.65
C ALA A 15 -2.36 47.40 -61.34
N ILE A 16 -2.59 46.59 -62.40
CA ILE A 16 -2.86 45.16 -62.27
C ILE A 16 -1.64 44.43 -61.68
N ALA A 17 -0.41 44.73 -62.14
CA ALA A 17 0.80 44.12 -61.62
C ALA A 17 1.02 44.46 -60.10
N VAL A 18 0.80 45.67 -59.69
CA VAL A 18 0.89 46.11 -58.30
C VAL A 18 -0.19 45.41 -57.45
N PHE A 19 -1.44 45.33 -57.99
CA PHE A 19 -2.52 44.59 -57.27
C PHE A 19 -2.20 43.13 -57.11
N LEU A 20 -1.64 42.45 -58.11
CA LEU A 20 -1.21 41.06 -58.04
C LEU A 20 -0.08 40.87 -57.02
N LEU A 21 0.90 41.78 -56.99
CA LEU A 21 1.99 41.73 -55.99
C LEU A 21 1.44 41.89 -54.58
N PHE A 22 0.54 42.84 -54.33
CA PHE A 22 -0.12 43.01 -53.04
C PHE A 22 -0.95 41.79 -52.67
N SER A 23 -1.69 41.19 -53.61
CA SER A 23 -2.48 39.98 -53.38
C SER A 23 -1.58 38.81 -52.99
N VAL A 24 -0.48 38.55 -53.73
CA VAL A 24 0.50 37.48 -53.40
C VAL A 24 1.12 37.72 -52.02
N ALA A 25 1.53 38.96 -51.71
CA ALA A 25 2.07 39.32 -50.40
C ALA A 25 1.04 39.11 -49.27
N PHE A 26 -0.19 39.53 -49.47
CA PHE A 26 -1.29 39.38 -48.54
C PHE A 26 -1.62 37.88 -48.28
N PHE A 27 -1.75 37.09 -49.33
CA PHE A 27 -2.01 35.66 -49.22
C PHE A 27 -0.82 34.94 -48.57
N GLY A 28 0.42 35.28 -48.93
CA GLY A 28 1.61 34.73 -48.31
C GLY A 28 1.72 35.05 -46.83
N PHE A 29 1.45 36.30 -46.43
CA PHE A 29 1.38 36.71 -45.04
C PHE A 29 0.25 36.04 -44.26
N SER A 30 -0.94 35.94 -44.84
CA SER A 30 -2.08 35.25 -44.23
C SER A 30 -1.80 33.77 -44.03
N PHE A 31 -1.23 33.11 -45.02
CA PHE A 31 -0.84 31.69 -44.95
C PHE A 31 0.24 31.44 -43.88
N TYR A 32 1.23 32.33 -43.80
CA TYR A 32 2.25 32.26 -42.76
C TYR A 32 1.64 32.38 -41.35
N ASN A 33 0.76 33.37 -41.14
CA ASN A 33 0.09 33.57 -39.86
C ASN A 33 -0.81 32.38 -39.47
N ILE A 34 -1.57 31.84 -40.41
CA ILE A 34 -2.45 30.67 -40.18
C ILE A 34 -1.58 29.47 -39.80
N LYS A 35 -0.50 29.23 -40.54
CA LYS A 35 0.40 28.13 -40.28
C LYS A 35 1.09 28.25 -38.93
N HIS A 36 1.60 29.45 -38.58
CA HIS A 36 2.22 29.72 -37.31
C HIS A 36 1.25 29.53 -36.13
N LYS A 37 0.03 30.07 -36.27
CA LYS A 37 -1.02 29.89 -35.27
C LYS A 37 -1.41 28.43 -35.09
N PHE A 38 -1.57 27.69 -36.19
CA PHE A 38 -1.87 26.25 -36.14
C PHE A 38 -0.79 25.45 -35.34
N TYR A 39 0.50 25.67 -35.61
CA TYR A 39 1.54 24.99 -34.85
C TYR A 39 1.58 25.40 -33.39
N SER A 40 1.30 26.68 -33.09
CA SER A 40 1.20 27.15 -31.69
C SER A 40 0.03 26.51 -30.97
N ASP A 41 -1.15 26.45 -31.60
CA ASP A 41 -2.35 25.83 -31.03
C ASP A 41 -2.16 24.32 -30.81
N VAL A 42 -1.54 23.61 -31.74
CA VAL A 42 -1.19 22.19 -31.60
C VAL A 42 -0.21 21.96 -30.45
N ALA A 43 0.81 22.81 -30.32
CA ALA A 43 1.79 22.71 -29.22
C ALA A 43 1.11 22.96 -27.85
N ALA A 44 0.24 23.97 -27.77
CA ALA A 44 -0.52 24.24 -26.56
C ALA A 44 -1.48 23.10 -26.18
N LEU A 45 -2.14 22.48 -27.16
CA LEU A 45 -3.01 21.34 -26.95
C LEU A 45 -2.22 20.12 -26.44
N LYS A 46 -1.06 19.84 -27.03
CA LYS A 46 -0.18 18.76 -26.58
C LYS A 46 0.29 18.97 -25.13
N GLU A 47 0.72 20.18 -24.80
CA GLU A 47 1.15 20.50 -23.43
C GLU A 47 -0.01 20.35 -22.44
N SER A 48 -1.18 20.86 -22.76
CA SER A 48 -2.39 20.73 -21.94
C SER A 48 -2.76 19.25 -21.72
N TYR A 49 -2.70 18.43 -22.76
CA TYR A 49 -2.94 16.98 -22.66
C TYR A 49 -1.93 16.33 -21.74
N PHE A 50 -0.63 16.64 -21.90
CA PHE A 50 0.44 16.08 -21.07
C PHE A 50 0.25 16.43 -19.60
N GLN A 51 -0.12 17.66 -19.28
CA GLN A 51 -0.42 18.08 -17.91
C GLN A 51 -1.64 17.34 -17.34
N THR A 52 -2.69 17.18 -18.14
CA THR A 52 -3.87 16.39 -17.73
C THR A 52 -3.50 14.92 -17.43
N GLN A 53 -2.64 14.30 -18.26
CA GLN A 53 -2.17 12.93 -18.00
C GLN A 53 -1.32 12.85 -16.72
N LYS A 54 -0.44 13.82 -16.46
CA LYS A 54 0.33 13.88 -15.22
C LYS A 54 -0.58 13.95 -13.98
N GLU A 55 -1.57 14.82 -14.01
CA GLU A 55 -2.54 14.95 -12.90
C GLU A 55 -3.32 13.64 -12.69
N LEU A 56 -3.77 13.01 -13.77
CA LEU A 56 -4.48 11.71 -13.72
C LEU A 56 -3.60 10.63 -13.08
N LEU A 57 -2.37 10.45 -13.55
CA LEU A 57 -1.46 9.44 -13.03
C LEU A 57 -1.14 9.66 -11.56
N GLN A 58 -0.90 10.89 -11.16
CA GLN A 58 -0.63 11.24 -9.77
C GLN A 58 -1.85 10.96 -8.88
N LYS A 59 -3.04 11.31 -9.36
CA LYS A 59 -4.31 11.03 -8.67
C LYS A 59 -4.52 9.52 -8.48
N GLU A 60 -4.31 8.72 -9.53
CA GLU A 60 -4.52 7.27 -9.46
C GLU A 60 -3.54 6.56 -8.51
N VAL A 61 -2.25 6.93 -8.53
CA VAL A 61 -1.26 6.40 -7.56
C VAL A 61 -1.63 6.78 -6.13
N ASN A 62 -2.00 8.05 -5.90
CA ASN A 62 -2.39 8.51 -4.57
C ASN A 62 -3.66 7.82 -4.07
N ARG A 63 -4.66 7.65 -4.93
CA ARG A 63 -5.89 6.92 -4.63
C ARG A 63 -5.60 5.48 -4.23
N PHE A 64 -4.72 4.82 -4.99
CA PHE A 64 -4.36 3.43 -4.72
C PHE A 64 -3.61 3.26 -3.40
N ILE A 65 -2.67 4.16 -3.09
CA ILE A 65 -1.95 4.17 -1.80
C ILE A 65 -2.93 4.42 -0.64
N GLU A 66 -3.86 5.36 -0.78
CA GLU A 66 -4.88 5.61 0.25
C GLU A 66 -5.78 4.39 0.47
N GLU A 67 -6.12 3.64 -0.57
CA GLU A 67 -6.86 2.38 -0.46
C GLU A 67 -6.08 1.33 0.35
N ILE A 68 -4.77 1.20 0.11
CA ILE A 68 -3.89 0.32 0.92
C ILE A 68 -3.95 0.74 2.39
N ASP A 69 -3.75 2.02 2.67
CA ASP A 69 -3.74 2.55 4.04
C ASP A 69 -5.09 2.36 4.74
N GLN A 70 -6.19 2.56 4.03
CA GLN A 70 -7.54 2.34 4.57
C GLN A 70 -7.77 0.87 4.92
N LYS A 71 -7.35 -0.07 4.06
CA LYS A 71 -7.41 -1.50 4.35
C LYS A 71 -6.56 -1.88 5.56
N ARG A 72 -5.34 -1.34 5.66
CA ARG A 72 -4.47 -1.57 6.82
C ARG A 72 -5.10 -1.05 8.12
N ARG A 73 -5.61 0.18 8.13
CA ARG A 73 -6.30 0.76 9.31
C ARG A 73 -7.50 -0.10 9.72
N SER A 74 -8.30 -0.54 8.75
CA SER A 74 -9.47 -1.39 9.01
C SER A 74 -9.08 -2.76 9.57
N ALA A 75 -8.06 -3.40 9.02
CA ALA A 75 -7.57 -4.69 9.49
C ALA A 75 -6.97 -4.59 10.90
N TYR A 76 -6.23 -3.52 11.19
CA TYR A 76 -5.72 -3.27 12.53
C TYR A 76 -6.85 -3.12 13.55
N ALA A 77 -7.88 -2.30 13.26
CA ALA A 77 -9.04 -2.14 14.12
C ALA A 77 -9.83 -3.45 14.30
N ASN A 78 -9.91 -4.28 13.24
CA ASN A 78 -10.53 -5.61 13.31
C ASN A 78 -9.72 -6.54 14.22
N THR A 79 -8.38 -6.52 14.12
CA THR A 79 -7.51 -7.32 14.99
C THR A 79 -7.67 -6.93 16.46
N GLN A 80 -7.74 -5.62 16.76
CA GLN A 80 -8.01 -5.16 18.13
C GLN A 80 -9.36 -5.71 18.64
N ARG A 81 -10.42 -5.58 17.85
CA ARG A 81 -11.75 -6.10 18.23
C ARG A 81 -11.73 -7.61 18.44
N LEU A 82 -11.04 -8.35 17.57
CA LEU A 82 -10.91 -9.79 17.66
C LEU A 82 -10.25 -10.20 18.99
N VAL A 83 -9.05 -9.70 19.29
CA VAL A 83 -8.32 -10.11 20.50
C VAL A 83 -9.07 -9.72 21.77
N ARG A 84 -9.77 -8.58 21.79
CA ARG A 84 -10.63 -8.19 22.91
C ARG A 84 -11.78 -9.18 23.08
N ALA A 85 -12.55 -9.46 22.03
CA ALA A 85 -13.69 -10.39 22.09
C ALA A 85 -13.24 -11.78 22.58
N ARG A 86 -12.09 -12.27 22.11
CA ARG A 86 -11.55 -13.57 22.54
C ARG A 86 -11.14 -13.58 24.01
N VAL A 87 -10.55 -12.49 24.52
CA VAL A 87 -10.27 -12.39 25.96
C VAL A 87 -11.55 -12.33 26.79
N ASP A 88 -12.55 -11.58 26.35
CA ASP A 88 -13.86 -11.53 27.05
C ASP A 88 -14.53 -12.90 27.10
N GLU A 89 -14.49 -13.69 26.02
CA GLU A 89 -14.97 -15.08 25.99
C GLU A 89 -14.19 -15.95 27.00
N ALA A 90 -12.87 -15.93 26.98
CA ALA A 90 -12.03 -16.70 27.89
C ALA A 90 -12.22 -16.28 29.36
N TYR A 91 -12.35 -14.99 29.60
CA TYR A 91 -12.65 -14.43 30.92
C TYR A 91 -14.00 -14.95 31.46
N ASN A 92 -15.05 -14.91 30.65
CA ASN A 92 -16.36 -15.41 31.03
C ASN A 92 -16.33 -16.92 31.34
N VAL A 93 -15.58 -17.72 30.59
CA VAL A 93 -15.34 -19.13 30.89
C VAL A 93 -14.63 -19.29 32.24
N ALA A 94 -13.59 -18.51 32.51
CA ALA A 94 -12.87 -18.55 33.79
C ALA A 94 -13.77 -18.16 34.97
N VAL A 95 -14.58 -17.09 34.82
CA VAL A 95 -15.57 -16.67 35.81
C VAL A 95 -16.58 -17.78 36.09
N HIS A 96 -17.15 -18.39 35.04
CA HIS A 96 -18.10 -19.49 35.19
C HIS A 96 -17.50 -20.68 35.95
N ILE A 97 -16.28 -21.10 35.59
CA ILE A 97 -15.58 -22.18 36.29
C ILE A 97 -15.35 -21.81 37.78
N TYR A 98 -14.96 -20.57 38.05
CA TYR A 98 -14.72 -20.11 39.41
C TYR A 98 -16.00 -20.13 40.23
N GLU A 99 -17.09 -19.50 39.77
CA GLU A 99 -18.37 -19.39 40.48
C GLU A 99 -19.01 -20.76 40.78
N GLU A 100 -18.95 -21.70 39.83
CA GLU A 100 -19.47 -23.05 40.00
C GLU A 100 -18.68 -23.92 40.98
N ASN A 101 -17.42 -23.56 41.27
CA ASN A 101 -16.51 -24.43 42.02
C ASN A 101 -15.97 -23.81 43.31
N LYS A 102 -16.11 -22.49 43.56
CA LYS A 102 -15.50 -21.78 44.69
C LYS A 102 -15.85 -22.35 46.07
N ASP A 103 -17.08 -22.92 46.21
CA ASP A 103 -17.56 -23.49 47.47
C ASP A 103 -17.35 -25.02 47.54
N LYS A 104 -16.86 -25.65 46.46
CA LYS A 104 -16.77 -27.12 46.34
C LYS A 104 -15.35 -27.65 46.23
N HIS A 105 -14.42 -26.82 45.79
CA HIS A 105 -13.06 -27.22 45.45
C HIS A 105 -12.03 -26.24 46.04
N SER A 106 -10.80 -26.70 46.22
CA SER A 106 -9.68 -25.84 46.63
C SER A 106 -9.32 -24.82 45.52
N PRO A 107 -8.76 -23.66 45.91
CA PRO A 107 -8.30 -22.68 44.93
C PRO A 107 -7.38 -23.29 43.85
N SER A 108 -6.45 -24.15 44.22
CA SER A 108 -5.53 -24.82 43.29
C SER A 108 -6.25 -25.72 42.29
N GLN A 109 -7.31 -26.43 42.71
CA GLN A 109 -8.11 -27.26 41.81
C GLN A 109 -8.91 -26.41 40.81
N ILE A 110 -9.39 -25.24 41.23
CA ILE A 110 -10.12 -24.31 40.36
C ILE A 110 -9.15 -23.69 39.35
N GLN A 111 -7.97 -23.24 39.81
CA GLN A 111 -6.91 -22.73 38.94
C GLN A 111 -6.54 -23.73 37.86
N GLU A 112 -6.29 -24.99 38.24
CA GLU A 112 -5.94 -26.05 37.27
C GLU A 112 -7.05 -26.26 36.24
N ARG A 113 -8.34 -26.27 36.65
CA ARG A 113 -9.46 -26.39 35.71
C ARG A 113 -9.54 -25.23 34.71
N ILE A 114 -9.33 -23.99 35.15
CA ILE A 114 -9.28 -22.81 34.29
C ILE A 114 -8.14 -22.95 33.29
N ILE A 115 -6.92 -23.25 33.77
CA ILE A 115 -5.72 -23.40 32.95
C ILE A 115 -5.94 -24.48 31.87
N GLN A 116 -6.41 -25.66 32.27
CA GLN A 116 -6.63 -26.76 31.31
C GLN A 116 -7.72 -26.43 30.29
N THR A 117 -8.79 -25.74 30.70
CA THR A 117 -9.85 -25.34 29.77
C THR A 117 -9.33 -24.32 28.76
N LEU A 118 -8.65 -23.25 29.21
CA LEU A 118 -8.14 -22.23 28.32
C LEU A 118 -6.98 -22.72 27.43
N ARG A 119 -6.21 -23.71 27.90
CA ARG A 119 -5.15 -24.36 27.12
C ARG A 119 -5.67 -25.02 25.85
N MET A 120 -6.87 -25.59 25.89
CA MET A 120 -7.51 -26.29 24.74
C MET A 120 -8.13 -25.32 23.73
N LEU A 121 -8.44 -24.10 24.14
CA LEU A 121 -9.08 -23.13 23.27
C LEU A 121 -8.10 -22.60 22.21
N ARG A 122 -8.53 -22.68 20.96
CA ARG A 122 -7.81 -22.13 19.80
C ARG A 122 -8.80 -21.39 18.91
N TYR A 123 -8.30 -20.42 18.17
CA TYR A 123 -9.08 -19.67 17.18
C TYR A 123 -8.20 -19.35 15.96
N GLU A 124 -8.79 -18.77 14.90
CA GLU A 124 -8.07 -18.41 13.66
C GLU A 124 -7.17 -19.54 13.13
N HIS A 125 -7.77 -20.71 12.85
CA HIS A 125 -7.07 -21.88 12.31
C HIS A 125 -5.86 -22.33 13.16
N ASN A 126 -6.03 -22.34 14.48
CA ASN A 126 -5.02 -22.69 15.50
C ASN A 126 -3.89 -21.69 15.70
N LYS A 127 -3.93 -20.51 15.07
CA LYS A 127 -2.91 -19.46 15.26
C LYS A 127 -3.12 -18.70 16.59
N GLY A 128 -4.37 -18.50 17.01
CA GLY A 128 -4.72 -17.82 18.25
C GLY A 128 -4.70 -18.75 19.46
N TYR A 129 -4.18 -18.29 20.57
CA TYR A 129 -4.03 -19.01 21.83
C TYR A 129 -4.09 -18.07 23.02
N PHE A 130 -4.42 -18.60 24.20
CA PHE A 130 -4.50 -17.83 25.44
C PHE A 130 -3.26 -18.00 26.28
N PHE A 131 -2.99 -16.98 27.10
CA PHE A 131 -1.98 -17.01 28.14
C PHE A 131 -2.55 -16.43 29.45
N ILE A 132 -1.98 -16.86 30.57
CA ILE A 132 -2.31 -16.38 31.91
C ILE A 132 -1.00 -16.05 32.63
N LEU A 133 -0.90 -14.84 33.19
CA LEU A 133 0.17 -14.48 34.11
C LEU A 133 -0.46 -14.12 35.47
N ASP A 134 0.24 -14.41 36.56
CA ASP A 134 -0.11 -13.77 37.82
C ASP A 134 0.45 -12.32 37.87
N LEU A 135 -0.04 -11.50 38.77
CA LEU A 135 0.41 -10.10 38.89
C LEU A 135 1.84 -9.97 39.47
N ASN A 136 2.47 -11.09 39.89
CA ASN A 136 3.89 -11.14 40.27
C ASN A 136 4.79 -11.55 39.12
N GLY A 137 4.21 -11.77 37.91
CA GLY A 137 4.94 -12.08 36.68
C GLY A 137 5.20 -13.56 36.45
N THR A 138 4.55 -14.46 37.20
CA THR A 138 4.65 -15.90 36.96
C THR A 138 3.75 -16.33 35.82
N ALA A 139 4.27 -17.10 34.89
CA ALA A 139 3.51 -17.70 33.82
C ALA A 139 2.65 -18.86 34.33
N MET A 140 1.33 -18.69 34.41
CA MET A 140 0.40 -19.74 34.79
C MET A 140 -0.05 -20.59 33.59
N LEU A 141 -0.14 -19.96 32.43
CA LEU A 141 -0.42 -20.59 31.13
C LEU A 141 0.35 -19.86 30.01
N LEU A 142 1.19 -20.58 29.30
CA LEU A 142 1.84 -20.14 28.08
C LEU A 142 1.76 -21.25 27.01
N THR A 143 0.65 -21.32 26.33
CA THR A 143 0.32 -22.46 25.48
C THR A 143 1.34 -22.80 24.41
N ASN A 144 2.09 -21.80 23.88
CA ASN A 144 3.13 -21.99 22.88
C ASN A 144 4.53 -22.10 23.48
N HIS A 145 4.70 -21.86 24.78
CA HIS A 145 5.95 -21.96 25.53
C HIS A 145 5.72 -22.66 26.88
N PRO A 146 5.22 -23.91 26.89
CA PRO A 146 4.88 -24.61 28.13
C PRO A 146 6.11 -24.81 29.04
N GLU A 147 7.30 -24.80 28.50
CA GLU A 147 8.57 -24.91 29.24
C GLU A 147 8.83 -23.67 30.12
N MET A 148 8.12 -22.56 29.89
CA MET A 148 8.22 -21.34 30.69
C MET A 148 7.14 -21.24 31.78
N GLU A 149 6.18 -22.16 31.79
CA GLU A 149 5.13 -22.17 32.82
C GLU A 149 5.72 -22.44 34.22
N GLY A 150 5.18 -21.77 35.22
CA GLY A 150 5.69 -21.76 36.59
C GLY A 150 6.93 -20.88 36.81
N LYS A 151 7.48 -20.25 35.74
CA LYS A 151 8.64 -19.36 35.85
C LYS A 151 8.23 -17.89 35.81
N THR A 152 9.04 -17.03 36.44
CA THR A 152 8.84 -15.59 36.32
C THR A 152 9.28 -15.09 34.95
N LEU A 153 8.43 -14.29 34.32
CA LEU A 153 8.70 -13.62 33.05
C LEU A 153 9.24 -12.18 33.23
N LEU A 154 9.41 -11.70 34.46
CA LEU A 154 9.94 -10.35 34.72
C LEU A 154 11.38 -10.17 34.24
N ASN A 155 12.12 -11.27 34.08
CA ASN A 155 13.48 -11.27 33.57
C ASN A 155 13.55 -11.55 32.04
N VAL A 156 12.40 -11.76 31.39
CA VAL A 156 12.34 -12.01 29.94
C VAL A 156 12.14 -10.69 29.22
N HIS A 157 13.08 -10.38 28.35
CA HIS A 157 13.06 -9.16 27.54
C HIS A 157 13.00 -9.51 26.05
N ASN A 158 12.28 -8.71 25.30
CA ASN A 158 12.28 -8.85 23.85
C ASN A 158 13.57 -8.25 23.24
N ILE A 159 13.69 -8.32 21.92
CA ILE A 159 14.85 -7.80 21.15
C ILE A 159 15.11 -6.30 21.39
N GLU A 160 14.09 -5.52 21.81
CA GLU A 160 14.21 -4.10 22.15
C GLU A 160 14.60 -3.86 23.61
N GLY A 161 14.85 -4.92 24.39
CA GLY A 161 15.17 -4.84 25.81
C GLY A 161 13.98 -4.50 26.71
N ARG A 162 12.73 -4.63 26.23
CA ARG A 162 11.53 -4.38 27.04
C ARG A 162 11.05 -5.66 27.72
N CYS A 163 10.77 -5.58 29.03
CA CYS A 163 10.08 -6.63 29.77
C CYS A 163 8.59 -6.63 29.43
N ILE A 164 8.17 -7.62 28.65
CA ILE A 164 6.80 -7.70 28.11
C ILE A 164 5.78 -7.97 29.22
N ALA A 165 6.09 -8.89 30.14
CA ALA A 165 5.21 -9.22 31.26
C ALA A 165 4.89 -7.99 32.12
N LYS A 166 5.89 -7.15 32.41
CA LYS A 166 5.70 -5.93 33.18
C LYS A 166 4.69 -4.99 32.55
N GLY A 167 4.81 -4.73 31.24
CA GLY A 167 3.86 -3.84 30.54
C GLY A 167 2.40 -4.35 30.59
N MET A 168 2.19 -5.67 30.48
CA MET A 168 0.86 -6.27 30.61
C MET A 168 0.32 -6.20 32.03
N ILE A 169 1.17 -6.45 33.04
CA ILE A 169 0.82 -6.36 34.46
C ILE A 169 0.45 -4.92 34.81
N ASP A 170 1.23 -3.94 34.40
CA ASP A 170 0.94 -2.52 34.64
C ASP A 170 -0.46 -2.14 34.08
N ILE A 171 -0.85 -2.62 32.90
CA ILE A 171 -2.18 -2.43 32.33
C ILE A 171 -3.25 -3.10 33.22
N ALA A 172 -3.05 -4.38 33.59
CA ALA A 172 -4.03 -5.12 34.40
C ALA A 172 -4.22 -4.50 35.80
N GLN A 173 -3.16 -3.94 36.39
CA GLN A 173 -3.23 -3.30 37.69
C GLN A 173 -3.83 -1.88 37.69
N THR A 174 -3.53 -1.10 36.63
CA THR A 174 -3.94 0.34 36.59
C THR A 174 -5.27 0.54 35.89
N MET A 175 -5.58 -0.25 34.85
CA MET A 175 -6.77 -0.09 34.00
C MET A 175 -7.70 -1.29 34.01
N SER A 176 -7.35 -2.36 34.71
CA SER A 176 -8.03 -3.66 34.73
C SER A 176 -8.03 -4.41 33.39
N GLU A 177 -8.02 -3.75 32.26
CA GLU A 177 -7.96 -4.33 30.92
C GLU A 177 -7.35 -3.36 29.91
N GLY A 178 -6.76 -3.86 28.82
CA GLY A 178 -6.21 -2.97 27.77
C GLY A 178 -5.38 -3.71 26.72
N TYR A 179 -4.99 -2.93 25.71
CA TYR A 179 -4.12 -3.41 24.62
C TYR A 179 -2.65 -3.18 24.95
N TYR A 180 -1.81 -4.12 24.51
CA TYR A 180 -0.36 -4.00 24.60
C TYR A 180 0.29 -4.46 23.28
N GLU A 181 1.17 -3.63 22.72
CA GLU A 181 1.92 -3.92 21.49
C GLU A 181 3.39 -4.14 21.80
N TYR A 182 3.95 -5.22 21.24
CA TYR A 182 5.33 -5.60 21.47
C TYR A 182 5.87 -6.50 20.36
N LEU A 183 7.16 -6.72 20.32
CA LEU A 183 7.81 -7.71 19.47
C LEU A 183 7.92 -9.04 20.22
N TRP A 184 7.55 -10.13 19.54
CA TRP A 184 7.57 -11.49 20.11
C TRP A 184 7.83 -12.53 19.04
N SER A 185 8.29 -13.73 19.44
CA SER A 185 8.48 -14.89 18.57
C SER A 185 7.14 -15.47 18.10
N LYS A 186 7.09 -15.88 16.84
CA LYS A 186 6.00 -16.73 16.36
C LYS A 186 6.24 -18.18 16.76
N PRO A 187 5.16 -18.98 16.91
CA PRO A 187 5.30 -20.41 17.12
C PRO A 187 6.17 -21.03 16.02
N PHE A 188 7.14 -21.83 16.44
CA PHE A 188 8.10 -22.53 15.55
C PHE A 188 9.09 -21.64 14.77
N GLU A 189 9.19 -20.37 15.10
CA GLU A 189 10.20 -19.45 14.57
C GLU A 189 11.14 -18.99 15.69
N GLU A 190 12.45 -18.98 15.42
CA GLU A 190 13.45 -18.56 16.43
C GLU A 190 13.58 -17.06 16.61
N ALA A 191 12.98 -16.26 15.71
CA ALA A 191 13.15 -14.81 15.71
C ALA A 191 12.09 -14.08 16.55
N ASP A 192 12.52 -13.28 17.53
CA ASP A 192 11.68 -12.48 18.43
C ASP A 192 11.34 -11.08 17.87
N ASN A 193 11.05 -10.97 16.57
CA ASN A 193 10.91 -9.69 15.89
C ASN A 193 9.54 -9.46 15.24
N HIS A 194 8.55 -10.27 15.56
CA HIS A 194 7.21 -10.16 15.01
C HIS A 194 6.34 -9.23 15.86
N LYS A 195 5.78 -8.20 15.23
CA LYS A 195 4.88 -7.27 15.93
C LYS A 195 3.59 -7.98 16.32
N LYS A 196 3.31 -8.02 17.62
CA LYS A 196 2.12 -8.63 18.20
C LYS A 196 1.30 -7.59 18.94
N ILE A 197 -0.01 -7.61 18.72
CA ILE A 197 -0.96 -6.88 19.53
C ILE A 197 -1.69 -7.89 20.43
N SER A 198 -1.68 -7.62 21.73
CA SER A 198 -2.41 -8.42 22.72
C SER A 198 -3.45 -7.57 23.43
N TYR A 199 -4.49 -8.23 23.91
CA TYR A 199 -5.41 -7.69 24.88
C TYR A 199 -5.31 -8.50 26.14
N VAL A 200 -5.32 -7.83 27.30
CA VAL A 200 -5.24 -8.45 28.63
C VAL A 200 -6.37 -7.94 29.51
N LYS A 201 -6.88 -8.81 30.38
CA LYS A 201 -7.94 -8.50 31.34
C LYS A 201 -7.62 -9.13 32.67
N ARG A 202 -7.75 -8.34 33.75
CA ARG A 202 -7.51 -8.80 35.11
C ARG A 202 -8.61 -9.75 35.57
N PHE A 203 -8.21 -10.88 36.13
CA PHE A 203 -9.07 -11.85 36.79
C PHE A 203 -8.80 -11.83 38.30
N GLU A 204 -9.61 -11.06 39.01
CA GLU A 204 -9.41 -10.74 40.43
C GLU A 204 -9.32 -11.96 41.38
N PRO A 205 -10.13 -13.03 41.20
CA PRO A 205 -10.15 -14.13 42.17
C PRO A 205 -8.80 -14.76 42.48
N PHE A 206 -7.86 -14.69 41.52
CA PHE A 206 -6.53 -15.26 41.67
C PHE A 206 -5.38 -14.26 41.42
N ASP A 207 -5.68 -12.96 41.31
CA ASP A 207 -4.74 -11.94 40.90
C ASP A 207 -4.02 -12.30 39.60
N TRP A 208 -4.78 -12.78 38.64
CA TRP A 208 -4.30 -13.10 37.29
C TRP A 208 -4.60 -12.03 36.27
N LEU A 209 -3.89 -12.05 35.16
CA LEU A 209 -4.34 -11.51 33.89
C LEU A 209 -4.55 -12.65 32.89
N ILE A 210 -5.65 -12.60 32.18
CA ILE A 210 -5.95 -13.49 31.05
C ILE A 210 -5.75 -12.67 29.78
N GLY A 211 -4.99 -13.20 28.84
CA GLY A 211 -4.68 -12.49 27.60
C GLY A 211 -4.62 -13.39 26.38
N THR A 212 -4.74 -12.76 25.25
CA THR A 212 -4.43 -13.33 23.93
C THR A 212 -3.86 -12.26 23.02
N GLY A 213 -3.25 -12.67 21.90
CA GLY A 213 -2.69 -11.72 20.94
C GLY A 213 -2.64 -12.28 19.53
N TYR A 214 -2.50 -11.36 18.57
CA TYR A 214 -2.41 -11.65 17.16
C TYR A 214 -1.22 -10.93 16.52
N TYR A 215 -0.57 -11.55 15.51
CA TYR A 215 0.57 -10.96 14.84
C TYR A 215 0.11 -10.06 13.69
N VAL A 216 0.61 -8.82 13.69
CA VAL A 216 0.21 -7.79 12.72
C VAL A 216 0.57 -8.20 11.29
N GLU A 217 1.73 -8.85 11.11
CA GLU A 217 2.18 -9.31 9.79
C GLU A 217 1.24 -10.34 9.14
N ASP A 218 0.51 -11.12 9.93
CA ASP A 218 -0.46 -12.08 9.39
C ASP A 218 -1.63 -11.36 8.73
N SER A 219 -2.12 -10.28 9.35
CA SER A 219 -3.15 -9.39 8.76
C SER A 219 -2.60 -8.67 7.51
N GLU A 220 -1.38 -8.16 7.57
CA GLU A 220 -0.76 -7.48 6.42
C GLU A 220 -0.54 -8.41 5.23
N THR A 221 -0.19 -9.67 5.47
CA THR A 221 -0.04 -10.67 4.41
C THR A 221 -1.37 -10.92 3.71
N GLN A 222 -2.46 -11.03 4.47
CA GLN A 222 -3.80 -11.17 3.90
C GLN A 222 -4.19 -9.94 3.05
N ILE A 223 -3.95 -8.73 3.56
CA ILE A 223 -4.25 -7.49 2.83
C ILE A 223 -3.47 -7.43 1.51
N ARG A 224 -2.17 -7.77 1.53
CA ARG A 224 -1.35 -7.82 0.29
C ARG A 224 -1.94 -8.78 -0.73
N GLN A 225 -2.34 -9.97 -0.30
CA GLN A 225 -3.00 -10.95 -1.18
C GLN A 225 -4.32 -10.43 -1.75
N GLU A 226 -5.17 -9.82 -0.92
CA GLU A 226 -6.44 -9.23 -1.36
C GLU A 226 -6.25 -8.08 -2.37
N ILE A 227 -5.23 -7.23 -2.18
CA ILE A 227 -4.92 -6.14 -3.10
C ILE A 227 -4.47 -6.69 -4.44
N LEU A 228 -3.60 -7.70 -4.44
CA LEU A 228 -3.02 -8.25 -5.67
C LEU A 228 -3.98 -9.19 -6.42
N ALA A 229 -5.00 -9.75 -5.76
CA ALA A 229 -5.93 -10.70 -6.37
C ALA A 229 -6.95 -10.08 -7.33
N ASP A 230 -7.28 -8.80 -7.21
CA ASP A 230 -8.27 -8.13 -8.06
C ASP A 230 -7.60 -7.34 -9.19
N GLU A 231 -7.33 -8.01 -10.31
CA GLU A 231 -6.68 -7.42 -11.50
C GLU A 231 -7.44 -6.21 -12.07
N ARG A 232 -8.76 -6.13 -11.88
CA ARG A 232 -9.58 -5.01 -12.39
C ARG A 232 -9.24 -3.68 -11.74
N ARG A 233 -8.69 -3.68 -10.54
CA ARG A 233 -8.27 -2.48 -9.82
C ARG A 233 -7.10 -1.76 -10.46
N PHE A 234 -6.35 -2.48 -11.29
CA PHE A 234 -5.15 -1.93 -11.91
C PHE A 234 -5.45 -1.13 -13.18
N HIS A 235 -6.64 -1.20 -13.78
CA HIS A 235 -7.03 -0.42 -14.95
C HIS A 235 -7.89 0.78 -14.55
N PHE A 236 -7.61 1.95 -15.11
CA PHE A 236 -8.32 3.20 -14.80
C PHE A 236 -8.84 3.94 -16.04
N ASP A 237 -8.68 3.36 -17.23
CA ASP A 237 -9.31 3.87 -18.46
C ASP A 237 -10.10 2.78 -19.19
N ASP A 238 -11.08 3.20 -19.98
CA ASP A 238 -11.97 2.30 -20.73
C ASP A 238 -11.24 1.53 -21.86
N GLN A 239 -10.11 2.05 -22.33
CA GLN A 239 -9.28 1.42 -23.37
C GLN A 239 -8.27 0.43 -22.81
N GLN A 240 -8.15 0.34 -21.48
CA GLN A 240 -7.18 -0.48 -20.76
C GLN A 240 -5.70 -0.15 -21.07
N ASP A 241 -5.43 1.04 -21.60
CA ASP A 241 -4.07 1.52 -21.87
C ASP A 241 -3.43 2.17 -20.64
N GLY A 242 -4.27 2.71 -19.72
CA GLY A 242 -3.88 3.25 -18.43
C GLY A 242 -4.01 2.23 -17.31
N TYR A 243 -2.94 1.99 -16.59
CA TYR A 243 -2.94 1.03 -15.49
C TYR A 243 -2.00 1.40 -14.34
N VAL A 244 -2.38 0.95 -13.13
CA VAL A 244 -1.55 0.95 -11.94
C VAL A 244 -0.68 -0.31 -11.95
N PHE A 245 0.54 -0.20 -11.50
CA PHE A 245 1.45 -1.32 -11.33
C PHE A 245 2.19 -1.24 -9.99
N ILE A 246 2.54 -2.40 -9.46
CA ILE A 246 3.24 -2.53 -8.18
C ILE A 246 4.48 -3.39 -8.37
N GLY A 247 5.58 -2.98 -7.79
CA GLY A 247 6.77 -3.80 -7.71
C GLY A 247 7.51 -3.62 -6.39
N THR A 248 8.42 -4.54 -6.11
CA THR A 248 9.29 -4.50 -4.94
C THR A 248 10.56 -3.73 -5.21
N TRP A 249 11.25 -3.33 -4.15
CA TRP A 249 12.57 -2.68 -4.26
C TRP A 249 13.66 -3.58 -4.85
N GLU A 250 13.43 -4.89 -4.86
CA GLU A 250 14.30 -5.88 -5.51
C GLU A 250 13.96 -6.11 -7.00
N GLY A 251 12.95 -5.36 -7.51
CA GLY A 251 12.56 -5.37 -8.93
C GLY A 251 11.57 -6.45 -9.32
N PHE A 252 10.98 -7.18 -8.37
CA PHE A 252 9.89 -8.11 -8.69
C PHE A 252 8.60 -7.33 -8.98
N SER A 253 7.99 -7.58 -10.12
CA SER A 253 6.65 -7.12 -10.43
C SER A 253 5.62 -7.96 -9.67
N LEU A 254 4.74 -7.30 -8.91
CA LEU A 254 3.72 -7.96 -8.08
C LEU A 254 2.35 -7.98 -8.77
N SER A 255 2.12 -7.09 -9.73
CA SER A 255 0.85 -6.91 -10.41
C SER A 255 0.98 -6.99 -11.91
N TYR A 256 -0.16 -6.82 -12.60
CA TYR A 256 -0.20 -6.59 -14.04
C TYR A 256 0.83 -5.50 -14.46
N PRO A 257 1.54 -5.62 -15.63
CA PRO A 257 1.35 -6.64 -16.67
C PRO A 257 2.20 -7.91 -16.52
N ALA A 258 3.07 -8.02 -15.55
CA ALA A 258 4.05 -9.09 -15.45
C ALA A 258 4.18 -9.66 -14.03
N PRO A 259 3.09 -10.17 -13.42
CA PRO A 259 3.12 -10.63 -12.04
C PRO A 259 4.17 -11.73 -11.82
N ASN A 260 4.83 -11.68 -10.67
CA ASN A 260 5.85 -12.65 -10.22
C ASN A 260 7.10 -12.73 -11.10
N ARG A 261 7.39 -11.70 -11.93
CA ARG A 261 8.62 -11.64 -12.73
C ARG A 261 9.60 -10.64 -12.13
N ASN A 262 10.88 -11.01 -12.08
CA ASN A 262 11.93 -10.06 -11.79
C ASN A 262 12.19 -9.21 -13.04
N MET A 263 11.96 -7.91 -12.91
CA MET A 263 12.06 -6.93 -13.99
C MET A 263 13.22 -5.94 -13.75
N TYR A 264 14.08 -6.19 -12.75
CA TYR A 264 15.10 -5.24 -12.29
C TYR A 264 16.03 -4.76 -13.42
N ASP A 265 16.45 -5.69 -14.31
CA ASP A 265 17.34 -5.39 -15.43
C ASP A 265 16.62 -5.10 -16.75
N THR A 266 15.28 -4.94 -16.71
CA THR A 266 14.50 -4.64 -17.90
C THR A 266 14.93 -3.29 -18.49
N GLN A 267 15.28 -3.31 -19.77
CA GLN A 267 15.61 -2.13 -20.55
C GLN A 267 14.46 -1.79 -21.51
N ASP A 268 14.28 -0.50 -21.74
CA ASP A 268 13.37 0.00 -22.78
C ASP A 268 14.04 -0.06 -24.17
N ALA A 269 13.31 0.37 -25.21
CA ALA A 269 13.81 0.40 -26.58
C ALA A 269 15.04 1.31 -26.79
N GLN A 270 15.36 2.17 -25.84
CA GLN A 270 16.50 3.09 -25.84
C GLN A 270 17.65 2.63 -24.93
N GLY A 271 17.52 1.46 -24.29
CA GLY A 271 18.51 0.91 -23.35
C GLY A 271 18.41 1.47 -21.93
N LYS A 272 17.37 2.21 -21.60
CA LYS A 272 17.11 2.76 -20.27
C LYS A 272 16.66 1.66 -19.32
N ARG A 273 17.28 1.54 -18.13
CA ARG A 273 16.91 0.58 -17.09
C ARG A 273 15.68 1.06 -16.31
N VAL A 274 14.51 0.83 -16.88
CA VAL A 274 13.25 1.43 -16.45
C VAL A 274 12.92 1.14 -14.99
N VAL A 275 13.01 -0.14 -14.58
CA VAL A 275 12.60 -0.55 -13.22
C VAL A 275 13.54 0.01 -12.16
N GLN A 276 14.83 0.09 -12.43
CA GLN A 276 15.79 0.71 -11.51
C GLN A 276 15.50 2.21 -11.33
N GLU A 277 15.15 2.90 -12.39
CA GLU A 277 14.78 4.31 -12.33
C GLU A 277 13.44 4.54 -11.61
N LEU A 278 12.43 3.68 -11.85
CA LEU A 278 11.17 3.69 -11.11
C LEU A 278 11.42 3.55 -9.59
N ILE A 279 12.24 2.59 -9.19
CA ILE A 279 12.60 2.36 -7.78
C ILE A 279 13.32 3.57 -7.19
N GLN A 280 14.31 4.11 -7.89
CA GLN A 280 15.08 5.27 -7.42
C GLN A 280 14.20 6.51 -7.29
N THR A 281 13.37 6.80 -8.30
CA THR A 281 12.43 7.92 -8.28
C THR A 281 11.43 7.78 -7.14
N ALA A 282 10.87 6.58 -6.94
CA ALA A 282 9.96 6.32 -5.83
C ALA A 282 10.62 6.59 -4.48
N LYS A 283 11.85 6.08 -4.25
CA LYS A 283 12.61 6.29 -3.01
C LYS A 283 13.01 7.75 -2.78
N SER A 284 13.13 8.55 -3.83
CA SER A 284 13.47 9.98 -3.76
C SER A 284 12.25 10.90 -3.51
N GLY A 285 11.09 10.33 -3.18
CA GLY A 285 9.86 11.08 -2.88
C GLY A 285 8.77 10.97 -3.94
N GLY A 286 9.02 10.22 -5.01
CA GLY A 286 8.10 10.05 -6.14
C GLY A 286 8.35 11.03 -7.27
N GLY A 287 7.81 10.72 -8.46
CA GLY A 287 8.02 11.55 -9.65
C GLY A 287 7.53 10.90 -10.93
N PHE A 288 7.70 11.65 -12.02
CA PHE A 288 7.37 11.21 -13.37
C PHE A 288 8.58 10.64 -14.08
N ILE A 289 8.34 9.60 -14.89
CA ILE A 289 9.36 8.95 -15.72
C ILE A 289 8.77 8.72 -17.11
N GLU A 290 9.57 9.05 -18.13
CA GLU A 290 9.25 8.78 -19.52
C GLU A 290 10.19 7.70 -20.06
N TYR A 291 9.63 6.74 -20.80
CA TYR A 291 10.37 5.62 -21.40
C TYR A 291 9.59 5.03 -22.59
N VAL A 292 10.22 4.17 -23.36
CA VAL A 292 9.66 3.61 -24.61
C VAL A 292 9.48 2.10 -24.49
N MET A 293 8.27 1.67 -24.22
CA MET A 293 7.93 0.25 -23.99
C MET A 293 6.79 -0.21 -24.91
N PRO A 294 6.76 -1.50 -25.33
CA PRO A 294 5.63 -2.00 -26.08
C PRO A 294 4.35 -2.01 -25.23
N PRO A 295 3.21 -1.56 -25.78
CA PRO A 295 1.90 -1.79 -25.17
C PRO A 295 1.61 -3.30 -25.09
N LEU A 296 0.77 -3.67 -24.13
CA LEU A 296 0.45 -5.08 -23.85
C LEU A 296 -0.19 -5.85 -25.01
N LYS A 297 -0.86 -5.12 -25.90
CA LYS A 297 -1.55 -5.70 -27.06
C LYS A 297 -0.82 -5.44 -28.39
N ASN A 298 0.36 -4.81 -28.36
CA ASN A 298 1.07 -4.41 -29.57
C ASN A 298 2.58 -4.62 -29.36
N GLU A 299 3.27 -5.14 -30.35
CA GLU A 299 4.72 -5.39 -30.30
C GLU A 299 5.57 -4.13 -30.52
N LYS A 300 4.98 -3.07 -31.10
CA LYS A 300 5.69 -1.82 -31.36
C LYS A 300 5.85 -1.03 -30.07
N ALA A 301 7.09 -0.70 -29.71
CA ALA A 301 7.38 0.14 -28.56
C ALA A 301 6.86 1.57 -28.77
N LEU A 302 6.18 2.13 -27.78
CA LEU A 302 5.57 3.45 -27.78
C LEU A 302 6.04 4.26 -26.58
N PRO A 303 6.09 5.61 -26.67
CA PRO A 303 6.36 6.47 -25.52
C PRO A 303 5.32 6.28 -24.42
N LYS A 304 5.81 6.07 -23.20
CA LYS A 304 4.99 5.91 -22.01
C LYS A 304 5.39 6.92 -20.95
N LEU A 305 4.42 7.58 -20.37
CA LEU A 305 4.55 8.41 -19.19
C LEU A 305 4.06 7.64 -17.97
N SER A 306 4.86 7.60 -16.91
CA SER A 306 4.46 7.01 -15.62
C SER A 306 4.75 7.96 -14.48
N TYR A 307 3.90 7.89 -13.45
CA TYR A 307 4.15 8.48 -12.13
C TYR A 307 4.35 7.36 -11.12
N VAL A 308 5.29 7.52 -10.18
CA VAL A 308 5.62 6.51 -9.20
C VAL A 308 5.83 7.10 -7.81
N ARG A 309 5.41 6.37 -6.77
CA ARG A 309 5.66 6.67 -5.36
C ARG A 309 6.09 5.42 -4.60
N ALA A 310 6.88 5.62 -3.54
CA ALA A 310 7.23 4.56 -2.61
C ALA A 310 6.08 4.24 -1.65
N TYR A 311 6.00 2.96 -1.28
CA TYR A 311 5.26 2.46 -0.13
C TYR A 311 6.26 1.70 0.78
N PRO A 312 6.99 2.43 1.64
CA PRO A 312 8.18 1.91 2.33
C PRO A 312 7.91 0.74 3.28
N ASP A 313 6.77 0.76 3.98
CA ASP A 313 6.39 -0.27 4.96
C ASP A 313 6.42 -1.70 4.38
N TRP A 314 6.07 -1.82 3.08
CA TRP A 314 6.09 -3.10 2.37
C TRP A 314 7.25 -3.23 1.40
N ARG A 315 8.16 -2.25 1.35
CA ARG A 315 9.26 -2.16 0.39
C ARG A 315 8.76 -2.22 -1.06
N TRP A 316 7.62 -1.59 -1.31
CA TRP A 316 6.99 -1.51 -2.61
C TRP A 316 7.19 -0.14 -3.24
N TYR A 317 7.08 -0.10 -4.56
CA TYR A 317 6.72 1.09 -5.31
C TYR A 317 5.37 0.86 -6.00
N VAL A 318 4.57 1.90 -6.02
CA VAL A 318 3.28 1.95 -6.71
C VAL A 318 3.40 2.98 -7.81
N GLY A 319 3.10 2.59 -9.02
CA GLY A 319 3.13 3.48 -10.17
C GLY A 319 1.87 3.38 -11.02
N ALA A 320 1.61 4.41 -11.82
CA ALA A 320 0.60 4.39 -12.86
C ALA A 320 1.21 4.89 -14.17
N GLY A 321 0.76 4.36 -15.31
CA GLY A 321 1.32 4.74 -16.59
C GLY A 321 0.31 4.72 -17.72
N VAL A 322 0.50 5.62 -18.70
CA VAL A 322 -0.26 5.73 -19.95
C VAL A 322 0.67 5.84 -21.15
N TYR A 323 0.22 5.37 -22.31
CA TYR A 323 0.91 5.58 -23.58
C TYR A 323 0.52 6.95 -24.16
N VAL A 324 1.52 7.73 -24.61
CA VAL A 324 1.34 9.13 -25.04
C VAL A 324 1.56 9.32 -26.55
N ASP A 325 1.36 8.28 -27.35
CA ASP A 325 1.58 8.28 -28.80
C ASP A 325 0.36 8.78 -29.61
N LYS A 326 -0.77 9.04 -28.97
CA LYS A 326 -2.05 9.34 -29.63
C LYS A 326 -2.27 10.84 -29.87
N ILE A 327 -1.22 11.66 -29.92
CA ILE A 327 -1.32 13.14 -30.12
C ILE A 327 -0.58 13.55 -31.39
#